data_3ea5bc6f24af0817d07ab12e07c634cd
#
_entry.id   3ea5bc6f24af0817d07ab12e07c634cd
#
_cell.length_a   1.000
_cell.length_b   1.000
_cell.length_c   1.000
_cell.angle_alpha   90.00
_cell.angle_beta   90.00
_cell.angle_gamma   90.00
#
_symmetry.space_group_name_H-M   'P 1'
#
loop_
_entity.id
_entity.type
_entity.pdbx_description
1 polymer ?
#
loop_
_entity_poly.entity_id
_entity_poly.type
_entity_poly.pdbx_seq_one_letter_code
_entity_poly.pdbx_strand_id
1 'polypeptide(L)'
;MLFETYSLGKIKNKVANTEPIFRNSNLMDIDIRAVKSGDINNSHEFTNGLSSYEFCTLSRFAGLSSNLDLISFSSSYQSSAISSLISEGIWYAIDGMNNVIDENVDLNSENFVIYNVTVNNHDLKFVKSSITNRWWVSIENINLVQMEKSYIPCVEDDYLLSKNSILSDRILLRIKNKIS
;
A
#
# COMPACT_ATOMS: atom_id res chain seq x y z
N MET A 1 7.82 2.30 17.91
CA MET A 1 7.07 2.46 16.64
C MET A 1 7.01 1.11 15.94
N LEU A 2 5.81 0.64 15.59
CA LEU A 2 5.59 -0.62 14.86
C LEU A 2 5.42 -0.32 13.38
N PHE A 3 6.04 -1.13 12.52
CA PHE A 3 5.94 -1.00 11.06
C PHE A 3 4.91 -1.96 10.49
N GLU A 4 4.24 -1.56 9.42
CA GLU A 4 3.35 -2.43 8.68
C GLU A 4 4.17 -3.41 7.85
N THR A 5 3.88 -4.71 7.96
CA THR A 5 4.59 -5.78 7.26
C THR A 5 3.63 -6.73 6.55
N TYR A 6 4.04 -7.18 5.37
CA TYR A 6 3.28 -8.13 4.58
C TYR A 6 4.10 -9.37 4.30
N SER A 7 3.57 -10.53 4.67
CA SER A 7 4.15 -11.78 4.22
C SER A 7 3.93 -11.96 2.71
N LEU A 8 4.82 -12.70 2.06
CA LEU A 8 4.69 -13.03 0.64
C LEU A 8 3.31 -13.64 0.30
N GLY A 9 2.80 -14.52 1.18
CA GLY A 9 1.47 -15.13 0.98
C GLY A 9 0.33 -14.10 0.98
N LYS A 10 0.38 -13.06 1.83
CA LYS A 10 -0.60 -11.97 1.82
C LYS A 10 -0.54 -11.18 0.52
N ILE A 11 0.67 -10.86 0.03
CA ILE A 11 0.86 -10.13 -1.23
C ILE A 11 0.32 -10.94 -2.40
N LYS A 12 0.68 -12.21 -2.48
CA LYS A 12 0.25 -13.11 -3.57
C LYS A 12 -1.25 -13.36 -3.59
N ASN A 13 -1.90 -13.36 -2.44
CA ASN A 13 -3.35 -13.51 -2.36
C ASN A 13 -4.09 -12.30 -2.97
N LYS A 14 -3.61 -11.08 -2.70
CA LYS A 14 -4.23 -9.84 -3.22
C LYS A 14 -3.22 -8.69 -3.21
N VAL A 15 -2.42 -8.59 -4.26
CA VAL A 15 -1.37 -7.56 -4.39
C VAL A 15 -1.96 -6.13 -4.26
N ALA A 16 -3.19 -5.91 -4.70
CA ALA A 16 -3.88 -4.63 -4.58
C ALA A 16 -4.00 -4.12 -3.13
N ASN A 17 -4.00 -5.02 -2.13
CA ASN A 17 -4.08 -4.63 -0.71
C ASN A 17 -2.80 -3.95 -0.21
N THR A 18 -1.73 -3.95 -0.97
CA THR A 18 -0.47 -3.25 -0.65
C THR A 18 -0.47 -1.79 -1.14
N GLU A 19 -1.34 -1.39 -2.07
CA GLU A 19 -1.38 -0.04 -2.64
C GLU A 19 -1.37 1.08 -1.58
N PRO A 20 -2.13 1.00 -0.47
CA PRO A 20 -2.14 2.07 0.54
C PRO A 20 -0.79 2.37 1.19
N ILE A 21 0.14 1.39 1.22
CA ILE A 21 1.49 1.60 1.77
C ILE A 21 2.26 2.61 0.92
N PHE A 22 2.08 2.53 -0.40
CA PHE A 22 2.81 3.36 -1.36
C PHE A 22 2.25 4.77 -1.48
N ARG A 23 0.98 4.97 -1.12
CA ARG A 23 0.23 6.21 -1.41
C ARG A 23 0.90 7.50 -0.92
N ASN A 24 1.62 7.43 0.20
CA ASN A 24 2.33 8.56 0.80
C ASN A 24 3.84 8.28 0.96
N SER A 25 4.37 7.33 0.20
CA SER A 25 5.79 6.97 0.28
C SER A 25 6.65 7.93 -0.53
N ASN A 26 7.73 8.43 0.08
CA ASN A 26 8.73 9.25 -0.59
C ASN A 26 9.82 8.41 -1.24
N LEU A 27 10.10 7.23 -0.67
CA LEU A 27 11.15 6.33 -1.14
C LEU A 27 10.62 4.92 -1.26
N MET A 28 10.94 4.27 -2.38
CA MET A 28 10.73 2.85 -2.58
C MET A 28 12.05 2.18 -2.97
N ASP A 29 12.38 1.09 -2.29
CA ASP A 29 13.48 0.20 -2.69
C ASP A 29 12.94 -1.18 -2.97
N ILE A 30 13.28 -1.74 -4.13
CA ILE A 30 12.92 -3.10 -4.51
C ILE A 30 14.20 -3.92 -4.74
N ASP A 31 14.40 -4.91 -3.91
CA ASP A 31 15.44 -5.91 -4.11
C ASP A 31 14.91 -6.98 -5.08
N ILE A 32 15.58 -7.14 -6.22
CA ILE A 32 15.20 -8.13 -7.26
C ILE A 32 15.22 -9.57 -6.74
N ARG A 33 15.94 -9.85 -5.66
CA ARG A 33 15.91 -11.15 -4.98
C ARG A 33 14.53 -11.49 -4.41
N ALA A 34 13.64 -10.52 -4.25
CA ALA A 34 12.25 -10.79 -3.87
C ALA A 34 11.44 -11.46 -4.99
N VAL A 35 11.93 -11.42 -6.24
CA VAL A 35 11.29 -12.06 -7.39
C VAL A 35 11.73 -13.53 -7.47
N LYS A 36 10.78 -14.43 -7.75
CA LYS A 36 11.08 -15.88 -7.88
C LYS A 36 12.09 -16.15 -8.98
N SER A 37 12.99 -17.08 -8.73
CA SER A 37 14.12 -17.41 -9.60
C SER A 37 13.73 -17.78 -11.04
N GLY A 38 12.57 -18.40 -11.24
CA GLY A 38 12.07 -18.77 -12.56
C GLY A 38 11.75 -17.58 -13.47
N ASP A 39 11.38 -16.43 -12.90
CA ASP A 39 11.04 -15.23 -13.67
C ASP A 39 12.28 -14.40 -14.04
N ILE A 40 13.38 -14.54 -13.28
CA ILE A 40 14.64 -13.82 -13.51
C ILE A 40 15.76 -14.71 -14.07
N ASN A 41 15.43 -15.98 -14.38
CA ASN A 41 16.36 -16.98 -14.88
C ASN A 41 17.64 -17.12 -14.04
N ASN A 42 17.48 -17.16 -12.72
CA ASN A 42 18.57 -17.24 -11.76
C ASN A 42 18.42 -18.49 -10.86
N SER A 43 19.21 -19.51 -11.11
CA SER A 43 19.17 -20.78 -10.35
C SER A 43 19.69 -20.68 -8.91
N HIS A 44 20.31 -19.57 -8.54
CA HIS A 44 20.88 -19.35 -7.21
C HIS A 44 19.92 -18.68 -6.23
N GLU A 45 18.77 -18.21 -6.70
CA GLU A 45 17.79 -17.50 -5.89
C GLU A 45 16.59 -18.39 -5.50
N PHE A 46 15.74 -17.87 -4.65
CA PHE A 46 14.58 -18.61 -4.15
C PHE A 46 13.57 -18.91 -5.26
N THR A 47 13.06 -20.15 -5.25
CA THR A 47 12.00 -20.57 -6.20
C THR A 47 10.66 -19.93 -5.89
N ASN A 48 10.42 -19.53 -4.62
CA ASN A 48 9.22 -18.84 -4.20
C ASN A 48 9.52 -17.36 -3.95
N GLY A 49 8.79 -16.49 -4.63
CA GLY A 49 8.98 -15.05 -4.58
C GLY A 49 7.83 -14.35 -5.30
N LEU A 50 7.95 -13.05 -5.48
CA LEU A 50 7.05 -12.28 -6.34
C LEU A 50 7.16 -12.77 -7.78
N SER A 51 6.05 -12.80 -8.50
CA SER A 51 6.09 -12.91 -9.95
C SER A 51 6.51 -11.60 -10.61
N SER A 52 6.93 -11.64 -11.86
CA SER A 52 7.19 -10.44 -12.67
C SER A 52 5.97 -9.49 -12.68
N TYR A 53 4.76 -10.04 -12.76
CA TYR A 53 3.53 -9.26 -12.72
C TYR A 53 3.35 -8.53 -11.39
N GLU A 54 3.56 -9.21 -10.25
CA GLU A 54 3.47 -8.59 -8.92
C GLU A 54 4.53 -7.51 -8.76
N PHE A 55 5.76 -7.75 -9.17
CA PHE A 55 6.84 -6.78 -9.18
C PHE A 55 6.47 -5.51 -9.98
N CYS A 56 5.99 -5.65 -11.21
CA CYS A 56 5.55 -4.53 -12.04
C CYS A 56 4.35 -3.80 -11.41
N THR A 57 3.41 -4.53 -10.81
CA THR A 57 2.26 -3.94 -10.10
C THR A 57 2.70 -3.09 -8.91
N LEU A 58 3.64 -3.58 -8.09
CA LEU A 58 4.20 -2.84 -6.97
C LEU A 58 4.96 -1.59 -7.45
N SER A 59 5.71 -1.71 -8.54
CA SER A 59 6.41 -0.57 -9.17
C SER A 59 5.40 0.51 -9.63
N ARG A 60 4.27 0.09 -10.20
CA ARG A 60 3.20 1.02 -10.58
C ARG A 60 2.58 1.69 -9.35
N PHE A 61 2.35 0.96 -8.27
CA PHE A 61 1.82 1.54 -7.03
C PHE A 61 2.77 2.59 -6.44
N ALA A 62 4.08 2.37 -6.52
CA ALA A 62 5.06 3.38 -6.14
C ALA A 62 4.91 4.65 -6.99
N GLY A 63 4.82 4.49 -8.30
CA GLY A 63 4.61 5.61 -9.22
C GLY A 63 3.31 6.39 -8.98
N LEU A 64 2.26 5.75 -8.43
CA LEU A 64 1.01 6.40 -8.06
C LEU A 64 1.09 7.25 -6.77
N SER A 65 2.22 7.28 -6.07
CA SER A 65 2.43 8.16 -4.92
C SER A 65 2.63 9.60 -5.39
N SER A 66 1.88 10.54 -4.80
CA SER A 66 2.06 11.98 -5.05
C SER A 66 3.34 12.54 -4.41
N ASN A 67 3.96 11.79 -3.49
CA ASN A 67 5.12 12.23 -2.72
C ASN A 67 6.40 11.47 -3.09
N LEU A 68 6.41 10.72 -4.18
CA LEU A 68 7.55 9.89 -4.53
C LEU A 68 8.75 10.71 -5.00
N ASP A 69 9.85 10.60 -4.26
CA ASP A 69 11.13 11.24 -4.59
C ASP A 69 12.11 10.28 -5.25
N LEU A 70 12.10 8.99 -4.86
CA LEU A 70 13.06 8.01 -5.32
C LEU A 70 12.48 6.60 -5.42
N ILE A 71 12.76 5.93 -6.54
CA ILE A 71 12.64 4.48 -6.69
C ILE A 71 14.03 3.90 -6.91
N SER A 72 14.39 2.89 -6.12
CA SER A 72 15.63 2.13 -6.24
C SER A 72 15.31 0.68 -6.61
N PHE A 73 16.08 0.12 -7.54
CA PHE A 73 16.08 -1.30 -7.85
C PHE A 73 17.46 -1.87 -7.59
N SER A 74 17.57 -2.77 -6.61
CA SER A 74 18.84 -3.39 -6.24
C SER A 74 18.91 -4.84 -6.69
N SER A 75 20.07 -5.29 -7.14
CA SER A 75 20.32 -6.67 -7.52
C SER A 75 21.76 -7.05 -7.23
N SER A 76 21.95 -8.26 -6.70
CA SER A 76 23.29 -8.85 -6.47
C SER A 76 23.87 -9.50 -7.74
N TYR A 77 23.05 -9.67 -8.79
CA TYR A 77 23.39 -10.36 -10.03
C TYR A 77 23.00 -9.54 -11.24
N GLN A 78 23.69 -9.77 -12.35
CA GLN A 78 23.36 -9.18 -13.63
C GLN A 78 23.01 -10.31 -14.64
N SER A 79 21.87 -10.15 -15.28
CA SER A 79 21.45 -10.99 -16.40
C SER A 79 20.53 -10.18 -17.34
N SER A 80 20.36 -10.62 -18.56
CA SER A 80 19.41 -9.99 -19.50
C SER A 80 17.99 -10.02 -18.96
N ALA A 81 17.58 -11.12 -18.31
CA ALA A 81 16.25 -11.24 -17.72
C ALA A 81 16.04 -10.22 -16.60
N ILE A 82 17.01 -10.02 -15.71
CA ILE A 82 16.96 -9.00 -14.64
C ILE A 82 16.88 -7.60 -15.24
N SER A 83 17.73 -7.30 -16.23
CA SER A 83 17.73 -5.99 -16.90
C SER A 83 16.38 -5.70 -17.58
N SER A 84 15.79 -6.70 -18.24
CA SER A 84 14.47 -6.58 -18.86
C SER A 84 13.40 -6.33 -17.80
N LEU A 85 13.39 -7.09 -16.70
CA LEU A 85 12.41 -6.94 -15.63
C LEU A 85 12.50 -5.56 -14.95
N ILE A 86 13.72 -5.07 -14.69
CA ILE A 86 13.91 -3.71 -14.14
C ILE A 86 13.37 -2.65 -15.12
N SER A 87 13.64 -2.82 -16.43
CA SER A 87 13.12 -1.90 -17.45
C SER A 87 11.59 -1.88 -17.48
N GLU A 88 10.96 -3.05 -17.37
CA GLU A 88 9.51 -3.16 -17.23
C GLU A 88 9.01 -2.48 -15.94
N GLY A 89 9.68 -2.72 -14.80
CA GLY A 89 9.35 -2.05 -13.54
C GLY A 89 9.41 -0.53 -13.63
N ILE A 90 10.44 0.01 -14.29
CA ILE A 90 10.57 1.44 -14.56
C ILE A 90 9.41 1.93 -15.42
N TRP A 91 9.04 1.20 -16.47
CA TRP A 91 7.91 1.52 -17.34
C TRP A 91 6.59 1.61 -16.56
N TYR A 92 6.32 0.61 -15.71
CA TYR A 92 5.14 0.59 -14.85
C TYR A 92 5.16 1.73 -13.81
N ALA A 93 6.32 2.08 -13.27
CA ALA A 93 6.45 3.21 -12.36
C ALA A 93 6.13 4.54 -13.07
N ILE A 94 6.65 4.74 -14.29
CA ILE A 94 6.33 5.91 -15.13
C ILE A 94 4.85 5.96 -15.48
N ASP A 95 4.23 4.81 -15.82
CA ASP A 95 2.77 4.76 -16.02
C ASP A 95 2.03 5.19 -14.76
N GLY A 96 2.47 4.72 -13.59
CA GLY A 96 1.93 5.19 -12.30
C GLY A 96 2.04 6.70 -12.14
N MET A 97 3.23 7.28 -12.36
CA MET A 97 3.48 8.72 -12.24
C MET A 97 2.59 9.56 -13.17
N ASN A 98 2.35 9.08 -14.39
CA ASN A 98 1.48 9.75 -15.34
C ASN A 98 -0.03 9.66 -14.99
N ASN A 99 -0.40 8.79 -14.05
CA ASN A 99 -1.77 8.57 -13.61
C ASN A 99 -1.99 8.95 -12.14
N VAL A 100 -1.08 9.74 -11.55
CA VAL A 100 -1.25 10.24 -10.19
C VAL A 100 -2.48 11.12 -10.11
N ILE A 101 -3.35 10.82 -9.15
CA ILE A 101 -4.44 11.70 -8.73
C ILE A 101 -4.17 12.03 -7.27
N ASP A 102 -3.82 13.28 -7.01
CA ASP A 102 -3.63 13.77 -5.65
C ASP A 102 -5.00 14.03 -5.01
N GLU A 103 -5.32 13.23 -4.01
CA GLU A 103 -6.58 13.31 -3.29
C GLU A 103 -6.33 13.53 -1.80
N ASN A 104 -6.70 14.72 -1.35
CA ASN A 104 -6.82 15.01 0.08
C ASN A 104 -8.27 14.80 0.52
N VAL A 105 -8.48 14.05 1.60
CA VAL A 105 -9.83 13.76 2.10
C VAL A 105 -10.52 15.04 2.53
N ASP A 106 -11.53 15.48 1.78
CA ASP A 106 -12.44 16.55 2.13
C ASP A 106 -13.85 16.00 2.33
N LEU A 107 -14.32 16.00 3.57
CA LEU A 107 -15.63 15.48 3.95
C LEU A 107 -16.81 16.33 3.44
N ASN A 108 -16.56 17.54 2.98
CA ASN A 108 -17.57 18.41 2.40
C ASN A 108 -17.72 18.24 0.90
N SER A 109 -16.81 17.51 0.27
CA SER A 109 -16.84 17.25 -1.16
C SER A 109 -17.75 16.07 -1.50
N GLU A 110 -18.57 16.21 -2.53
CA GLU A 110 -19.43 15.14 -3.08
C GLU A 110 -18.63 13.95 -3.64
N ASN A 111 -17.32 14.13 -3.82
CA ASN A 111 -16.43 13.08 -4.31
C ASN A 111 -16.09 12.02 -3.25
N PHE A 112 -16.52 12.20 -2.01
CA PHE A 112 -16.23 11.27 -0.92
C PHE A 112 -17.49 10.71 -0.28
N VAL A 113 -17.55 9.39 -0.17
CA VAL A 113 -18.62 8.68 0.53
C VAL A 113 -18.10 8.24 1.90
N ILE A 114 -18.88 8.51 2.95
CA ILE A 114 -18.49 8.27 4.34
C ILE A 114 -19.25 7.05 4.88
N TYR A 115 -18.53 6.17 5.58
CA TYR A 115 -19.07 5.02 6.29
C TYR A 115 -18.57 5.02 7.74
N ASN A 116 -19.49 5.01 8.70
CA ASN A 116 -19.15 4.96 10.13
C ASN A 116 -19.36 3.53 10.65
N VAL A 117 -18.38 2.99 11.35
CA VAL A 117 -18.40 1.64 11.94
C VAL A 117 -17.79 1.70 13.33
N THR A 118 -18.46 1.14 14.34
CA THR A 118 -17.93 1.00 15.69
C THR A 118 -17.48 -0.44 15.94
N VAL A 119 -16.21 -0.64 16.31
CA VAL A 119 -15.62 -1.95 16.61
C VAL A 119 -14.83 -1.86 17.91
N ASN A 120 -15.15 -2.72 18.89
CA ASN A 120 -14.41 -2.80 20.16
C ASN A 120 -14.19 -1.42 20.84
N ASN A 121 -15.24 -0.59 20.93
CA ASN A 121 -15.25 0.77 21.46
C ASN A 121 -14.38 1.79 20.68
N HIS A 122 -13.98 1.46 19.45
CA HIS A 122 -13.36 2.39 18.53
C HIS A 122 -14.35 2.81 17.46
N ASP A 123 -14.57 4.11 17.31
CA ASP A 123 -15.36 4.67 16.22
C ASP A 123 -14.45 4.90 15.02
N LEU A 124 -14.71 4.15 13.96
CA LEU A 124 -13.95 4.19 12.70
C LEU A 124 -14.79 4.93 11.66
N LYS A 125 -14.18 5.95 11.06
CA LYS A 125 -14.76 6.65 9.92
C LYS A 125 -14.00 6.28 8.66
N PHE A 126 -14.61 5.46 7.82
CA PHE A 126 -14.09 5.13 6.50
C PHE A 126 -14.57 6.14 5.47
N VAL A 127 -13.71 6.49 4.55
CA VAL A 127 -13.98 7.42 3.46
C VAL A 127 -13.54 6.77 2.16
N LYS A 128 -14.43 6.74 1.17
CA LYS A 128 -14.15 6.22 -0.18
C LYS A 128 -14.25 7.34 -1.20
N SER A 129 -13.24 7.50 -2.05
CA SER A 129 -13.33 8.35 -3.22
C SER A 129 -14.22 7.73 -4.29
N SER A 130 -15.12 8.51 -4.87
CA SER A 130 -15.90 8.14 -6.05
C SER A 130 -15.10 8.27 -7.36
N ILE A 131 -13.97 8.96 -7.34
CA ILE A 131 -13.10 9.18 -8.51
C ILE A 131 -12.12 8.02 -8.67
N THR A 132 -11.34 7.71 -7.61
CA THR A 132 -10.26 6.72 -7.67
C THR A 132 -10.63 5.38 -7.07
N ASN A 133 -11.77 5.28 -6.37
CA ASN A 133 -12.16 4.16 -5.51
C ASN A 133 -11.16 3.89 -4.35
N ARG A 134 -10.25 4.79 -4.06
CA ARG A 134 -9.34 4.71 -2.93
C ARG A 134 -10.10 4.87 -1.62
N TRP A 135 -9.57 4.22 -0.58
CA TRP A 135 -10.15 4.23 0.76
C TRP A 135 -9.19 4.82 1.78
N TRP A 136 -9.77 5.47 2.77
CA TRP A 136 -9.08 5.97 3.97
C TRP A 136 -9.89 5.64 5.20
N VAL A 137 -9.23 5.58 6.36
CA VAL A 137 -9.87 5.42 7.66
C VAL A 137 -9.32 6.42 8.66
N SER A 138 -10.20 7.04 9.43
CA SER A 138 -9.88 7.80 10.63
C SER A 138 -10.40 7.06 11.84
N ILE A 139 -9.63 7.08 12.95
CA ILE A 139 -10.01 6.46 14.22
C ILE A 139 -10.37 7.59 15.18
N GLU A 140 -11.66 7.70 15.54
CA GLU A 140 -12.16 8.65 16.54
C GLU A 140 -12.01 8.02 17.94
N ASN A 141 -12.15 8.79 19.01
CA ASN A 141 -12.06 8.35 20.42
C ASN A 141 -10.68 7.88 20.93
N ILE A 142 -9.60 8.24 20.26
CA ILE A 142 -8.29 8.21 20.91
C ILE A 142 -8.00 9.64 21.36
N ASN A 143 -7.88 9.88 22.67
CA ASN A 143 -7.62 11.19 23.28
C ASN A 143 -6.38 11.84 22.64
N LEU A 144 -6.58 12.58 21.59
CA LEU A 144 -5.56 13.37 20.93
C LEU A 144 -5.76 14.83 21.33
N VAL A 145 -5.04 15.25 22.35
CA VAL A 145 -4.68 16.65 22.52
C VAL A 145 -3.79 16.99 21.33
N GLN A 146 -4.34 17.71 20.34
CA GLN A 146 -3.63 18.30 19.21
C GLN A 146 -3.04 17.35 18.15
N MET A 147 -3.86 16.56 17.44
CA MET A 147 -3.47 16.17 16.08
C MET A 147 -4.69 16.27 15.16
N GLU A 148 -4.47 16.90 14.01
CA GLU A 148 -5.41 16.92 12.88
C GLU A 148 -5.96 15.52 12.64
N LYS A 149 -7.25 15.43 12.31
CA LYS A 149 -7.90 14.19 11.93
C LYS A 149 -7.14 13.57 10.76
N SER A 150 -6.11 12.75 11.05
CA SER A 150 -5.32 12.16 10.00
C SER A 150 -6.04 10.94 9.45
N TYR A 151 -6.44 11.01 8.20
CA TYR A 151 -6.93 9.90 7.43
C TYR A 151 -5.78 9.01 7.00
N ILE A 152 -5.89 7.72 7.28
CA ILE A 152 -4.88 6.72 6.95
C ILE A 152 -5.34 6.01 5.69
N PRO A 153 -4.50 5.88 4.64
CA PRO A 153 -4.80 5.05 3.50
C PRO A 153 -5.14 3.62 3.91
N CYS A 154 -6.22 3.07 3.35
CA CYS A 154 -6.66 1.70 3.60
C CYS A 154 -7.27 1.09 2.34
N VAL A 155 -7.78 -0.12 2.45
CA VAL A 155 -8.49 -0.83 1.38
C VAL A 155 -9.93 -1.15 1.78
N GLU A 156 -10.76 -1.48 0.80
CA GLU A 156 -12.15 -1.90 1.05
C GLU A 156 -12.24 -3.11 1.99
N ASP A 157 -11.26 -4.03 1.92
CA ASP A 157 -11.23 -5.20 2.81
C ASP A 157 -11.11 -4.79 4.28
N ASP A 158 -10.41 -3.70 4.61
CA ASP A 158 -10.34 -3.17 5.98
C ASP A 158 -11.71 -2.72 6.48
N TYR A 159 -12.51 -2.08 5.61
CA TYR A 159 -13.89 -1.71 5.91
C TYR A 159 -14.78 -2.95 6.10
N LEU A 160 -14.70 -3.94 5.18
CA LEU A 160 -15.50 -5.15 5.26
C LEU A 160 -15.19 -5.98 6.50
N LEU A 161 -13.93 -6.08 6.91
CA LEU A 161 -13.53 -6.70 8.18
C LEU A 161 -14.14 -5.96 9.37
N SER A 162 -14.04 -4.63 9.39
CA SER A 162 -14.58 -3.81 10.47
C SER A 162 -16.09 -3.91 10.57
N LYS A 163 -16.81 -4.00 9.46
CA LYS A 163 -18.24 -4.27 9.42
C LYS A 163 -18.61 -5.60 10.07
N ASN A 164 -17.70 -6.58 10.03
CA ASN A 164 -17.84 -7.87 10.70
C ASN A 164 -17.23 -7.88 12.13
N SER A 165 -17.01 -6.72 12.73
CA SER A 165 -16.44 -6.55 14.07
C SER A 165 -14.99 -7.04 14.20
N ILE A 166 -14.24 -7.09 13.11
CA ILE A 166 -12.83 -7.51 13.06
C ILE A 166 -11.97 -6.31 12.68
N LEU A 167 -10.99 -5.96 13.52
CA LEU A 167 -9.99 -4.93 13.18
C LEU A 167 -8.88 -5.56 12.34
N SER A 168 -8.57 -4.96 11.20
CA SER A 168 -7.44 -5.38 10.37
C SER A 168 -6.09 -5.07 11.04
N ASP A 169 -5.03 -5.80 10.64
CA ASP A 169 -3.68 -5.58 11.16
C ASP A 169 -3.23 -4.12 11.03
N ARG A 170 -3.57 -3.46 9.92
CA ARG A 170 -3.28 -2.05 9.64
C ARG A 170 -3.90 -1.12 10.69
N ILE A 171 -5.19 -1.31 10.97
CA ILE A 171 -5.91 -0.51 11.97
C ILE A 171 -5.38 -0.79 13.37
N LEU A 172 -5.15 -2.07 13.72
CA LEU A 172 -4.56 -2.46 15.00
C LEU A 172 -3.18 -1.87 15.24
N LEU A 173 -2.31 -1.87 14.23
CA LEU A 173 -0.99 -1.25 14.31
C LEU A 173 -1.09 0.26 14.57
N ARG A 174 -2.05 0.93 13.94
CA ARG A 174 -2.25 2.36 14.14
C ARG A 174 -2.75 2.68 15.53
N ILE A 175 -3.69 1.89 16.06
CA ILE A 175 -4.16 2.01 17.45
C ILE A 175 -2.98 1.84 18.41
N LYS A 176 -2.17 0.78 18.25
CA LYS A 176 -1.02 0.50 19.11
C LYS A 176 0.04 1.60 19.05
N ASN A 177 0.37 2.11 17.88
CA ASN A 177 1.36 3.19 17.72
C ASN A 177 0.89 4.54 18.29
N LYS A 178 -0.41 4.72 18.53
CA LYS A 178 -0.95 5.93 19.18
C LYS A 178 -0.96 5.84 20.71
N ILE A 179 -0.89 4.63 21.27
CA ILE A 179 -0.90 4.38 22.72
C ILE A 179 0.53 4.33 23.30
N SER A 180 1.54 4.11 22.48
CA SER A 180 2.96 4.10 22.84
C SER A 180 3.62 5.47 22.60
#